data_e85469c6d348547c293580a316d78e9f
#
_entry.id   e85469c6d348547c293580a316d78e9f
#
_cell.length_a   1.000
_cell.length_b   1.000
_cell.length_c   1.000
_cell.angle_alpha   90.00
_cell.angle_beta   90.00
_cell.angle_gamma   90.00
#
_symmetry.space_group_name_H-M   'P 1'
#
loop_
_entity.id
_entity.type
_entity.pdbx_description
1 polymer ?
#
loop_
_entity_poly.entity_id
_entity_poly.type
_entity_poly.pdbx_seq_one_letter_code
_entity_poly.pdbx_strand_id
1 'polypeptide(L)'
;MNYQLLEVMTEYRAETEKMLFSLPLSGAAFRKVYYDPTLGRPCSMFVPAEDFVISYDESSLENAERYTHVMNRSSNYIRKLQVSGFYRDVELTSSEPTADVIKDKYDEISGVSFSGSDDDRHQLLEIHVDYDLPGFEDPDGIALPYVITIDKGSSEILSIYRNWEEFDPNRKKIEHFVDYGYVPGIGFYNLGLIHMIGGLAKSATSLLRQLVDAGTLSNLPGGLKTRGLRIKGDDTPIMPGEFRDVDVPGGVIRDNITFLPYKEPSNVLYSLLGTIVEEGRRFASMADLKIDDMRQDAPVGTTLAILERAMKVQSAIQARIHASLKKEFKILARIIRDYTDPAYPYETEVDAQIKVSDFDDRVDVSPVSDPNAATMSQRLMQYQAALQLAAQAPGLYDLPLLHRQMMELIGIPNADKIVPSEDDGAPVDPVTENQNFLTMKPVKAFEWQDHQAHLNVHMTLKNDPQFGQEVQNTQLGGAKLAALDAHISEHLGFLFRSQIEEELGAPLPPMGEPLPADIEKRLSTLVSEAASQLLGKKQQQQEMERIQQQQQDPIIQQRQQEIDIRAAEVQRKQMADQQKMQLEQQKLAAKVQKDSADTQIAAERLALDEDVQEQKLDLEEAKLTLDAMD
;
A
#
# COMPACT_ATOMS: atom_id res chain seq x y z
N MET A 1 -14.21 -9.99 7.59
CA MET A 1 -13.10 -10.54 6.77
C MET A 1 -11.72 -10.31 7.39
N ASN A 2 -11.33 -9.11 7.81
CA ASN A 2 -10.00 -8.87 8.41
C ASN A 2 -9.70 -9.79 9.59
N TYR A 3 -10.64 -9.97 10.52
CA TYR A 3 -10.46 -10.90 11.64
C TYR A 3 -10.21 -12.35 11.18
N GLN A 4 -10.95 -12.82 10.17
CA GLN A 4 -10.74 -14.16 9.62
C GLN A 4 -9.33 -14.32 9.01
N LEU A 5 -8.87 -13.33 8.24
CA LEU A 5 -7.55 -13.37 7.59
C LEU A 5 -6.39 -13.26 8.56
N LEU A 6 -6.53 -12.46 9.63
CA LEU A 6 -5.41 -12.11 10.50
C LEU A 6 -5.33 -12.99 11.75
N GLU A 7 -6.48 -13.45 12.28
CA GLU A 7 -6.55 -14.17 13.55
C GLU A 7 -6.94 -15.65 13.37
N VAL A 8 -7.92 -15.94 12.50
CA VAL A 8 -8.41 -17.31 12.33
C VAL A 8 -7.53 -18.10 11.35
N MET A 9 -7.15 -17.50 10.23
CA MET A 9 -6.31 -18.11 9.20
C MET A 9 -4.83 -17.85 9.50
N THR A 10 -4.28 -18.50 10.53
CA THR A 10 -2.90 -18.27 11.01
C THR A 10 -1.83 -18.50 9.95
N GLU A 11 -2.10 -19.36 8.96
CA GLU A 11 -1.19 -19.63 7.83
C GLU A 11 -1.23 -18.56 6.74
N TYR A 12 -2.28 -17.73 6.67
CA TYR A 12 -2.53 -16.83 5.54
C TYR A 12 -1.33 -15.93 5.22
N ARG A 13 -0.74 -15.34 6.25
CA ARG A 13 0.42 -14.45 6.11
C ARG A 13 1.65 -15.20 5.59
N ALA A 14 1.97 -16.35 6.20
CA ALA A 14 3.13 -17.14 5.82
C ALA A 14 3.02 -17.67 4.37
N GLU A 15 1.83 -18.13 3.98
CA GLU A 15 1.55 -18.60 2.63
C GLU A 15 1.57 -17.44 1.60
N THR A 16 1.17 -16.23 2.02
CA THR A 16 1.28 -15.02 1.18
C THR A 16 2.75 -14.63 0.97
N GLU A 17 3.57 -14.68 2.01
CA GLU A 17 5.00 -14.40 1.92
C GLU A 17 5.70 -15.38 0.98
N LYS A 18 5.42 -16.69 1.07
CA LYS A 18 5.94 -17.70 0.14
C LYS A 18 5.54 -17.43 -1.30
N MET A 19 4.28 -17.10 -1.52
CA MET A 19 3.76 -16.77 -2.84
C MET A 19 4.46 -15.54 -3.43
N LEU A 20 4.54 -14.45 -2.64
CA LEU A 20 5.18 -13.20 -3.08
C LEU A 20 6.68 -13.35 -3.33
N PHE A 21 7.35 -14.27 -2.63
CA PHE A 21 8.74 -14.61 -2.89
C PHE A 21 8.90 -15.40 -4.20
N SER A 22 8.03 -16.39 -4.44
CA SER A 22 8.08 -17.25 -5.63
C SER A 22 7.62 -16.52 -6.89
N LEU A 23 6.60 -15.68 -6.80
CA LEU A 23 5.94 -15.05 -7.94
C LEU A 23 6.89 -14.25 -8.87
N PRO A 24 7.78 -13.38 -8.39
CA PRO A 24 8.72 -12.67 -9.26
C PRO A 24 9.68 -13.61 -9.98
N LEU A 25 10.07 -14.70 -9.34
CA LEU A 25 11.01 -15.65 -9.89
C LEU A 25 10.38 -16.51 -10.98
N SER A 26 9.30 -17.23 -10.63
CA SER A 26 8.61 -18.18 -11.52
C SER A 26 7.68 -17.52 -12.52
N GLY A 27 7.15 -16.34 -12.19
CA GLY A 27 6.20 -15.59 -13.00
C GLY A 27 4.74 -15.95 -12.77
N ALA A 28 4.45 -17.16 -12.34
CA ALA A 28 3.12 -17.65 -12.01
C ALA A 28 3.12 -18.31 -10.64
N ALA A 29 2.04 -18.09 -9.90
CA ALA A 29 1.79 -18.71 -8.61
C ALA A 29 0.27 -18.90 -8.45
N PHE A 30 -0.14 -19.86 -7.67
CA PHE A 30 -1.56 -20.15 -7.46
C PHE A 30 -1.86 -20.16 -5.97
N ARG A 31 -3.12 -19.86 -5.64
CA ARG A 31 -3.67 -20.08 -4.30
C ARG A 31 -4.88 -21.00 -4.38
N LYS A 32 -4.87 -21.99 -3.52
CA LYS A 32 -6.02 -22.86 -3.30
C LYS A 32 -6.79 -22.35 -2.08
N VAL A 33 -8.05 -21.99 -2.31
CA VAL A 33 -8.94 -21.44 -1.29
C VAL A 33 -10.05 -22.43 -1.04
N TYR A 34 -10.15 -22.93 0.18
CA TYR A 34 -11.11 -23.97 0.55
C TYR A 34 -11.45 -23.90 2.04
N TYR A 35 -12.52 -24.58 2.43
CA TYR A 35 -12.83 -24.84 3.83
C TYR A 35 -12.25 -26.16 4.25
N ASP A 36 -11.47 -26.18 5.35
CA ASP A 36 -10.94 -27.40 5.90
C ASP A 36 -11.84 -27.88 7.07
N PRO A 37 -12.59 -28.97 6.88
CA PRO A 37 -13.48 -29.48 7.93
C PRO A 37 -12.73 -30.03 9.16
N THR A 38 -11.47 -30.42 9.00
CA THR A 38 -10.64 -30.91 10.08
C THR A 38 -10.18 -29.77 10.99
N LEU A 39 -9.87 -28.60 10.38
CA LEU A 39 -9.48 -27.40 11.10
C LEU A 39 -10.69 -26.53 11.47
N GLY A 40 -11.86 -26.78 10.86
CA GLY A 40 -13.08 -26.01 11.10
C GLY A 40 -13.00 -24.56 10.65
N ARG A 41 -12.18 -24.23 9.63
CA ARG A 41 -11.93 -22.87 9.20
C ARG A 41 -11.62 -22.76 7.70
N PRO A 42 -11.79 -21.57 7.10
CA PRO A 42 -11.28 -21.29 5.77
C PRO A 42 -9.76 -21.38 5.73
N CYS A 43 -9.22 -21.86 4.62
CA CYS A 43 -7.79 -21.95 4.37
C CYS A 43 -7.46 -21.40 2.99
N SER A 44 -6.30 -20.73 2.87
CA SER A 44 -5.76 -20.28 1.60
C SER A 44 -4.29 -20.67 1.55
N MET A 45 -3.97 -21.66 0.72
CA MET A 45 -2.65 -22.26 0.59
C MET A 45 -1.97 -21.83 -0.69
N PHE A 46 -0.67 -21.56 -0.61
CA PHE A 46 0.17 -21.35 -1.79
C PHE A 46 0.39 -22.68 -2.53
N VAL A 47 0.22 -22.63 -3.84
CA VAL A 47 0.52 -23.73 -4.76
C VAL A 47 1.52 -23.22 -5.79
N PRO A 48 2.74 -23.80 -5.83
CA PRO A 48 3.74 -23.42 -6.81
C PRO A 48 3.30 -23.81 -8.24
N ALA A 49 3.84 -23.11 -9.23
CA ALA A 49 3.46 -23.33 -10.62
C ALA A 49 3.78 -24.76 -11.13
N GLU A 50 4.75 -25.43 -10.53
CA GLU A 50 5.15 -26.80 -10.85
C GLU A 50 4.11 -27.85 -10.39
N ASP A 51 3.35 -27.54 -9.33
CA ASP A 51 2.31 -28.40 -8.78
C ASP A 51 0.92 -28.13 -9.38
N PHE A 52 0.83 -27.18 -10.30
CA PHE A 52 -0.43 -26.82 -10.95
C PHE A 52 -0.33 -27.04 -12.46
N VAL A 53 -1.12 -27.98 -12.97
CA VAL A 53 -1.09 -28.38 -14.39
C VAL A 53 -2.42 -28.06 -15.04
N ILE A 54 -2.38 -27.38 -16.17
CA ILE A 54 -3.55 -27.00 -16.98
C ILE A 54 -3.36 -27.46 -18.41
N SER A 55 -4.44 -27.60 -19.17
CA SER A 55 -4.38 -27.95 -20.59
C SER A 55 -3.64 -26.87 -21.39
N TYR A 56 -2.86 -27.28 -22.40
CA TYR A 56 -1.93 -26.39 -23.14
C TYR A 56 -2.63 -25.23 -23.87
N ASP A 57 -3.82 -25.52 -24.41
CA ASP A 57 -4.57 -24.54 -25.22
C ASP A 57 -5.38 -23.54 -24.41
N GLU A 58 -5.41 -23.70 -23.08
CA GLU A 58 -6.17 -22.83 -22.19
C GLU A 58 -5.45 -21.50 -21.96
N SER A 59 -6.25 -20.42 -21.94
CA SER A 59 -5.77 -19.07 -21.71
C SER A 59 -6.12 -18.51 -20.32
N SER A 60 -7.13 -19.04 -19.67
CA SER A 60 -7.61 -18.59 -18.37
C SER A 60 -8.10 -19.76 -17.51
N LEU A 61 -8.01 -19.61 -16.18
CA LEU A 61 -8.50 -20.59 -15.22
C LEU A 61 -10.03 -20.72 -15.25
N GLU A 62 -10.72 -19.63 -15.51
CA GLU A 62 -12.18 -19.56 -15.51
C GLU A 62 -12.81 -20.40 -16.64
N ASN A 63 -12.15 -20.41 -17.81
CA ASN A 63 -12.63 -21.09 -19.01
C ASN A 63 -12.02 -22.50 -19.18
N ALA A 64 -11.05 -22.86 -18.34
CA ALA A 64 -10.38 -24.14 -18.47
C ALA A 64 -11.32 -25.31 -18.18
N GLU A 65 -11.42 -26.26 -19.13
CA GLU A 65 -12.19 -27.49 -18.96
C GLU A 65 -11.53 -28.45 -17.96
N ARG A 66 -10.19 -28.40 -17.86
CA ARG A 66 -9.44 -29.26 -16.96
C ARG A 66 -8.19 -28.59 -16.41
N TYR A 67 -8.03 -28.66 -15.09
CA TYR A 67 -6.76 -28.38 -14.42
C TYR A 67 -6.55 -29.34 -13.25
N THR A 68 -5.31 -29.55 -12.87
CA THR A 68 -4.91 -30.55 -11.88
C THR A 68 -3.93 -29.95 -10.88
N HIS A 69 -4.22 -30.12 -9.61
CA HIS A 69 -3.31 -29.84 -8.52
C HIS A 69 -2.61 -31.12 -8.09
N VAL A 70 -1.28 -31.12 -8.17
CA VAL A 70 -0.43 -32.25 -7.76
C VAL A 70 -0.03 -32.06 -6.30
N MET A 71 -0.34 -33.03 -5.46
CA MET A 71 -0.09 -32.97 -4.01
C MET A 71 0.72 -34.16 -3.53
N ASN A 72 1.77 -33.92 -2.78
CA ASN A 72 2.51 -34.97 -2.07
C ASN A 72 2.02 -35.06 -0.62
N ARG A 73 1.35 -36.15 -0.24
CA ARG A 73 0.73 -36.35 1.07
C ARG A 73 1.20 -37.64 1.73
N SER A 74 1.39 -37.59 3.05
CA SER A 74 1.77 -38.79 3.82
C SER A 74 0.60 -39.79 3.92
N SER A 75 0.89 -41.08 4.04
CA SER A 75 -0.12 -42.13 4.23
C SER A 75 -1.02 -41.83 5.43
N ASN A 76 -0.47 -41.29 6.51
CA ASN A 76 -1.25 -40.90 7.69
C ASN A 76 -2.27 -39.78 7.40
N TYR A 77 -1.90 -38.78 6.56
CA TYR A 77 -2.83 -37.73 6.17
C TYR A 77 -4.01 -38.30 5.36
N ILE A 78 -3.71 -39.16 4.40
CA ILE A 78 -4.73 -39.84 3.59
C ILE A 78 -5.64 -40.70 4.48
N ARG A 79 -5.06 -41.46 5.42
CA ARG A 79 -5.83 -42.28 6.36
C ARG A 79 -6.79 -41.47 7.22
N LYS A 80 -6.37 -40.30 7.68
CA LYS A 80 -7.26 -39.38 8.42
C LYS A 80 -8.47 -38.96 7.57
N LEU A 81 -8.26 -38.66 6.29
CA LEU A 81 -9.33 -38.28 5.38
C LEU A 81 -10.23 -39.47 4.99
N GLN A 82 -9.69 -40.71 4.94
CA GLN A 82 -10.46 -41.91 4.78
C GLN A 82 -11.38 -42.17 5.99
N VAL A 83 -10.82 -42.03 7.20
CA VAL A 83 -11.59 -42.23 8.46
C VAL A 83 -12.69 -41.15 8.61
N SER A 84 -12.43 -39.92 8.18
CA SER A 84 -13.44 -38.84 8.20
C SER A 84 -14.51 -39.00 7.09
N GLY A 85 -14.37 -39.99 6.19
CA GLY A 85 -15.31 -40.22 5.08
C GLY A 85 -15.11 -39.24 3.91
N PHE A 86 -14.08 -38.41 3.94
CA PHE A 86 -13.78 -37.52 2.82
C PHE A 86 -13.18 -38.26 1.63
N TYR A 87 -12.32 -39.25 1.89
CA TYR A 87 -11.79 -40.17 0.89
C TYR A 87 -12.39 -41.56 1.07
N ARG A 88 -12.50 -42.28 -0.03
CA ARG A 88 -12.91 -43.69 -0.04
C ARG A 88 -11.85 -44.52 0.71
N ASP A 89 -12.30 -45.47 1.54
CA ASP A 89 -11.41 -46.40 2.28
C ASP A 89 -10.87 -47.47 1.33
N VAL A 90 -9.68 -47.24 0.79
CA VAL A 90 -8.99 -48.13 -0.16
C VAL A 90 -7.56 -48.30 0.31
N GLU A 91 -7.02 -49.48 0.17
CA GLU A 91 -5.60 -49.73 0.39
C GLU A 91 -4.80 -49.16 -0.78
N LEU A 92 -3.86 -48.25 -0.48
CA LEU A 92 -2.97 -47.66 -1.46
C LEU A 92 -1.64 -48.39 -1.44
N THR A 93 -1.16 -48.72 -2.62
CA THR A 93 0.20 -49.25 -2.77
C THR A 93 1.19 -48.12 -2.71
N SER A 94 2.28 -48.29 -1.95
CA SER A 94 3.35 -47.28 -1.91
C SER A 94 3.89 -47.07 -3.33
N SER A 95 3.86 -45.82 -3.81
CA SER A 95 4.44 -45.49 -5.10
C SER A 95 5.97 -45.45 -4.98
N GLU A 96 6.66 -46.09 -5.91
CA GLU A 96 8.09 -45.83 -6.05
C GLU A 96 8.31 -44.33 -6.33
N PRO A 97 9.25 -43.67 -5.64
CA PRO A 97 9.55 -42.27 -5.86
C PRO A 97 9.97 -42.09 -7.32
N THR A 98 9.13 -41.43 -8.10
CA THR A 98 9.50 -41.03 -9.47
C THR A 98 10.63 -40.00 -9.35
N ALA A 99 11.77 -40.26 -10.01
CA ALA A 99 12.88 -39.32 -10.05
C ALA A 99 12.36 -37.95 -10.56
N ASP A 100 12.39 -36.99 -9.67
CA ASP A 100 11.96 -35.62 -9.97
C ASP A 100 13.22 -34.75 -10.14
N VAL A 101 13.53 -34.44 -11.41
CA VAL A 101 14.70 -33.60 -11.76
C VAL A 101 14.68 -32.24 -11.07
N ILE A 102 13.49 -31.71 -10.78
CA ILE A 102 13.31 -30.43 -10.09
C ILE A 102 13.69 -30.59 -8.62
N LYS A 103 13.18 -31.64 -7.97
CA LYS A 103 13.49 -31.96 -6.57
C LYS A 103 14.98 -32.22 -6.38
N ASP A 104 15.60 -33.02 -7.25
CA ASP A 104 17.03 -33.29 -7.21
C ASP A 104 17.85 -31.99 -7.30
N LYS A 105 17.37 -31.03 -8.11
CA LYS A 105 18.02 -29.72 -8.25
C LYS A 105 17.86 -28.83 -7.03
N TYR A 106 16.70 -28.85 -6.38
CA TYR A 106 16.48 -28.17 -5.11
C TYR A 106 17.35 -28.74 -4.00
N ASP A 107 17.46 -30.06 -3.93
CA ASP A 107 18.30 -30.76 -2.94
C ASP A 107 19.79 -30.43 -3.17
N GLU A 108 20.24 -30.38 -4.42
CA GLU A 108 21.60 -29.94 -4.79
C GLU A 108 21.87 -28.50 -4.34
N ILE A 109 20.93 -27.57 -4.59
CA ILE A 109 21.06 -26.15 -4.21
C ILE A 109 21.03 -25.99 -2.68
N SER A 110 20.19 -26.78 -2.00
CA SER A 110 20.05 -26.74 -0.54
C SER A 110 21.20 -27.45 0.19
N GLY A 111 22.05 -28.17 -0.53
CA GLY A 111 23.12 -28.99 0.03
C GLY A 111 22.62 -30.20 0.82
N VAL A 112 21.37 -30.62 0.60
CA VAL A 112 20.74 -31.77 1.23
C VAL A 112 20.69 -32.91 0.21
N SER A 113 21.40 -33.98 0.44
CA SER A 113 21.24 -35.20 -0.34
C SER A 113 20.30 -36.14 0.38
N PHE A 114 19.07 -36.26 -0.12
CA PHE A 114 18.10 -37.22 0.42
C PHE A 114 18.31 -38.59 -0.25
N SER A 115 18.91 -39.51 0.47
CA SER A 115 19.16 -40.89 -0.01
C SER A 115 18.20 -41.92 0.61
N GLY A 116 17.06 -41.48 1.17
CA GLY A 116 16.13 -42.34 1.87
C GLY A 116 14.96 -42.79 0.99
N SER A 117 14.79 -44.08 0.85
CA SER A 117 13.62 -44.74 0.23
C SER A 117 12.40 -44.84 1.15
N ASP A 118 12.43 -44.26 2.35
CA ASP A 118 11.39 -44.37 3.38
C ASP A 118 10.39 -43.20 3.37
N ASP A 119 10.21 -42.51 2.25
CA ASP A 119 9.17 -41.48 2.17
C ASP A 119 7.82 -42.16 1.80
N ASP A 120 7.02 -42.43 2.83
CA ASP A 120 5.66 -42.98 2.78
C ASP A 120 4.65 -42.01 2.12
N ARG A 121 5.12 -41.14 1.23
CA ARG A 121 4.28 -40.13 0.58
C ARG A 121 3.67 -40.64 -0.71
N HIS A 122 2.38 -40.34 -0.84
CA HIS A 122 1.62 -40.58 -2.05
C HIS A 122 1.50 -39.28 -2.85
N GLN A 123 1.64 -39.38 -4.16
CA GLN A 123 1.36 -38.28 -5.07
C GLN A 123 -0.11 -38.33 -5.49
N LEU A 124 -0.89 -37.39 -4.97
CA LEU A 124 -2.32 -37.26 -5.26
C LEU A 124 -2.51 -36.25 -6.39
N LEU A 125 -3.39 -36.58 -7.31
CA LEU A 125 -3.84 -35.71 -8.40
C LEU A 125 -5.26 -35.27 -8.09
N GLU A 126 -5.45 -34.01 -7.72
CA GLU A 126 -6.77 -33.40 -7.59
C GLU A 126 -7.13 -32.73 -8.91
N ILE A 127 -8.03 -33.35 -9.63
CA ILE A 127 -8.39 -32.99 -11.00
C ILE A 127 -9.73 -32.28 -10.96
N HIS A 128 -9.76 -31.04 -11.37
CA HIS A 128 -10.97 -30.27 -11.64
C HIS A 128 -11.26 -30.36 -13.12
N VAL A 129 -12.41 -30.96 -13.48
CA VAL A 129 -12.69 -31.28 -14.86
C VAL A 129 -14.20 -31.26 -15.13
N ASP A 130 -14.55 -30.78 -16.33
CA ASP A 130 -15.89 -30.96 -16.87
C ASP A 130 -15.95 -32.37 -17.50
N TYR A 131 -16.73 -33.23 -16.90
CA TYR A 131 -16.75 -34.66 -17.24
C TYR A 131 -18.19 -35.23 -17.29
N ASP A 132 -18.42 -36.05 -18.30
CA ASP A 132 -19.67 -36.81 -18.40
C ASP A 132 -19.52 -38.14 -17.63
N LEU A 133 -19.98 -38.12 -16.37
CA LEU A 133 -19.80 -39.25 -15.46
C LEU A 133 -20.80 -40.34 -15.75
N PRO A 134 -20.38 -41.57 -16.10
CA PRO A 134 -21.28 -42.69 -16.39
C PRO A 134 -22.28 -42.96 -15.27
N GLY A 135 -23.59 -42.94 -15.60
CA GLY A 135 -24.68 -43.09 -14.64
C GLY A 135 -25.16 -41.82 -13.95
N PHE A 136 -24.52 -40.67 -14.22
CA PHE A 136 -24.88 -39.34 -13.73
C PHE A 136 -24.83 -38.30 -14.85
N GLU A 137 -25.11 -38.80 -16.10
CA GLU A 137 -25.10 -37.98 -17.30
C GLU A 137 -26.17 -36.89 -17.24
N ASP A 138 -25.87 -35.72 -17.75
CA ASP A 138 -26.87 -34.67 -17.92
C ASP A 138 -27.82 -35.03 -19.07
N PRO A 139 -29.14 -34.82 -18.89
CA PRO A 139 -30.13 -35.07 -19.96
C PRO A 139 -29.84 -34.33 -21.27
N ASP A 140 -29.18 -33.16 -21.19
CA ASP A 140 -28.84 -32.34 -22.34
C ASP A 140 -27.49 -32.73 -22.98
N GLY A 141 -26.78 -33.73 -22.43
CA GLY A 141 -25.48 -34.22 -22.91
C GLY A 141 -24.32 -33.24 -22.63
N ILE A 142 -24.46 -32.43 -21.58
CA ILE A 142 -23.43 -31.46 -21.16
C ILE A 142 -22.52 -32.11 -20.11
N ALA A 143 -21.22 -32.02 -20.31
CA ALA A 143 -20.23 -32.40 -19.30
C ALA A 143 -20.31 -31.47 -18.08
N LEU A 144 -20.46 -32.03 -16.90
CA LEU A 144 -20.64 -31.30 -15.65
C LEU A 144 -19.29 -31.15 -14.89
N PRO A 145 -19.11 -30.08 -14.12
CA PRO A 145 -17.87 -29.87 -13.37
C PRO A 145 -17.78 -30.80 -12.15
N TYR A 146 -16.70 -31.57 -12.09
CA TYR A 146 -16.35 -32.45 -10.95
C TYR A 146 -14.98 -32.20 -10.43
N VAL A 147 -14.76 -32.53 -9.14
CA VAL A 147 -13.43 -32.64 -8.52
C VAL A 147 -13.14 -34.10 -8.27
N ILE A 148 -12.16 -34.66 -8.95
CA ILE A 148 -11.77 -36.06 -8.86
C ILE A 148 -10.39 -36.15 -8.24
N THR A 149 -10.22 -36.87 -7.13
CA THR A 149 -8.91 -37.10 -6.53
C THR A 149 -8.46 -38.53 -6.78
N ILE A 150 -7.28 -38.68 -7.35
CA ILE A 150 -6.69 -39.97 -7.72
C ILE A 150 -5.30 -40.08 -7.10
N ASP A 151 -4.97 -41.26 -6.56
CA ASP A 151 -3.58 -41.57 -6.22
C ASP A 151 -2.82 -41.98 -7.48
N LYS A 152 -1.75 -41.26 -7.82
CA LYS A 152 -0.97 -41.51 -9.04
C LYS A 152 -0.27 -42.87 -9.03
N GLY A 153 0.15 -43.33 -7.86
CA GLY A 153 0.88 -44.61 -7.72
C GLY A 153 0.01 -45.82 -7.99
N SER A 154 -1.14 -45.91 -7.31
CA SER A 154 -2.07 -47.00 -7.44
C SER A 154 -3.10 -46.81 -8.55
N SER A 155 -3.25 -45.61 -9.09
CA SER A 155 -4.33 -45.18 -9.99
C SER A 155 -5.74 -45.34 -9.40
N GLU A 156 -5.84 -45.43 -8.07
CA GLU A 156 -7.13 -45.57 -7.36
C GLU A 156 -7.79 -44.21 -7.19
N ILE A 157 -9.12 -44.20 -7.45
CA ILE A 157 -9.94 -43.00 -7.25
C ILE A 157 -10.30 -42.90 -5.76
N LEU A 158 -9.87 -41.85 -5.11
CA LEU A 158 -10.13 -41.58 -3.71
C LEU A 158 -11.45 -40.85 -3.48
N SER A 159 -11.78 -39.90 -4.33
CA SER A 159 -13.05 -39.16 -4.23
C SER A 159 -13.50 -38.60 -5.56
N ILE A 160 -14.83 -38.44 -5.70
CA ILE A 160 -15.47 -37.70 -6.77
C ILE A 160 -16.50 -36.79 -6.14
N TYR A 161 -16.34 -35.48 -6.29
CA TYR A 161 -17.27 -34.48 -5.76
C TYR A 161 -17.82 -33.62 -6.89
N ARG A 162 -19.10 -33.24 -6.75
CA ARG A 162 -19.73 -32.25 -7.63
C ARG A 162 -19.13 -30.88 -7.34
N ASN A 163 -18.84 -30.13 -8.40
CA ASN A 163 -18.20 -28.83 -8.28
C ASN A 163 -19.11 -27.66 -8.70
N TRP A 164 -20.37 -27.71 -8.30
CA TRP A 164 -21.35 -26.65 -8.50
C TRP A 164 -22.32 -26.57 -7.32
N GLU A 165 -22.99 -25.42 -7.17
CA GLU A 165 -24.03 -25.26 -6.13
C GLU A 165 -25.29 -26.05 -6.47
N GLU A 166 -25.87 -26.72 -5.49
CA GLU A 166 -27.03 -27.63 -5.69
C GLU A 166 -28.25 -26.92 -6.29
N PHE A 167 -28.42 -25.63 -5.98
CA PHE A 167 -29.56 -24.83 -6.45
C PHE A 167 -29.25 -23.98 -7.69
N ASP A 168 -28.04 -24.02 -8.23
CA ASP A 168 -27.72 -23.30 -9.46
C ASP A 168 -28.24 -24.03 -10.70
N PRO A 169 -29.22 -23.44 -11.42
CA PRO A 169 -29.78 -24.07 -12.63
C PRO A 169 -28.73 -24.17 -13.76
N ASN A 170 -27.72 -23.30 -13.76
CA ASN A 170 -26.68 -23.29 -14.77
C ASN A 170 -25.52 -24.22 -14.42
N ARG A 171 -25.49 -24.79 -13.21
CA ARG A 171 -24.45 -25.70 -12.70
C ARG A 171 -23.04 -25.13 -12.91
N LYS A 172 -22.89 -23.84 -12.63
CA LYS A 172 -21.63 -23.12 -12.82
C LYS A 172 -20.54 -23.70 -11.93
N LYS A 173 -19.35 -23.89 -12.51
CA LYS A 173 -18.16 -24.37 -11.81
C LYS A 173 -17.81 -23.46 -10.62
N ILE A 174 -17.63 -24.07 -9.46
CA ILE A 174 -17.12 -23.38 -8.27
C ILE A 174 -15.60 -23.23 -8.39
N GLU A 175 -15.12 -22.01 -8.27
CA GLU A 175 -13.69 -21.72 -8.31
C GLU A 175 -13.06 -21.96 -6.92
N HIS A 176 -11.97 -22.72 -6.89
CA HIS A 176 -11.17 -23.03 -5.71
C HIS A 176 -9.74 -22.51 -5.83
N PHE A 177 -9.31 -22.13 -7.02
CA PHE A 177 -7.98 -21.65 -7.29
C PHE A 177 -8.01 -20.24 -7.83
N VAL A 178 -6.98 -19.48 -7.46
CA VAL A 178 -6.74 -18.13 -7.96
C VAL A 178 -5.33 -18.09 -8.54
N ASP A 179 -5.22 -17.56 -9.75
CA ASP A 179 -3.97 -17.35 -10.46
C ASP A 179 -3.38 -15.99 -10.12
N TYR A 180 -2.10 -15.99 -9.81
CA TYR A 180 -1.29 -14.79 -9.61
C TYR A 180 -0.23 -14.70 -10.69
N GLY A 181 -0.17 -13.56 -11.39
CA GLY A 181 0.75 -13.35 -12.49
C GLY A 181 1.69 -12.18 -12.26
N TYR A 182 2.97 -12.36 -12.58
CA TYR A 182 3.98 -11.30 -12.51
C TYR A 182 3.98 -10.44 -13.79
N VAL A 183 4.38 -11.02 -14.92
CA VAL A 183 4.29 -10.38 -16.24
C VAL A 183 3.50 -11.29 -17.17
N PRO A 184 2.52 -10.77 -17.94
CA PRO A 184 1.73 -11.60 -18.84
C PRO A 184 2.61 -12.39 -19.82
N GLY A 185 2.36 -13.69 -19.91
CA GLY A 185 3.00 -14.58 -20.88
C GLY A 185 2.20 -14.70 -22.19
N ILE A 186 2.67 -15.56 -23.10
CA ILE A 186 1.99 -15.84 -24.37
C ILE A 186 0.85 -16.87 -24.16
N GLY A 187 1.01 -17.77 -23.17
CA GLY A 187 0.01 -18.77 -22.81
C GLY A 187 -0.57 -18.49 -21.42
N PHE A 188 -1.08 -19.53 -20.78
CA PHE A 188 -1.67 -19.44 -19.44
C PHE A 188 -0.66 -19.02 -18.37
N TYR A 189 0.53 -19.60 -18.39
CA TYR A 189 1.57 -19.27 -17.41
C TYR A 189 2.23 -17.93 -17.72
N ASN A 190 2.33 -17.11 -16.71
CA ASN A 190 2.95 -15.80 -16.78
C ASN A 190 4.49 -15.90 -16.73
N LEU A 191 5.17 -14.84 -17.16
CA LEU A 191 6.63 -14.77 -17.21
C LEU A 191 7.19 -14.16 -15.92
N GLY A 192 8.21 -14.79 -15.36
CA GLY A 192 8.99 -14.26 -14.24
C GLY A 192 10.36 -13.78 -14.65
N LEU A 193 11.13 -13.33 -13.67
CA LEU A 193 12.49 -12.85 -13.85
C LEU A 193 13.40 -13.92 -14.46
N ILE A 194 13.21 -15.20 -14.11
CA ILE A 194 14.00 -16.30 -14.65
C ILE A 194 13.88 -16.40 -16.17
N HIS A 195 12.70 -16.12 -16.71
CA HIS A 195 12.46 -16.15 -18.16
C HIS A 195 13.11 -14.94 -18.86
N MET A 196 13.10 -13.77 -18.19
CA MET A 196 13.61 -12.54 -18.78
C MET A 196 15.13 -12.42 -18.71
N ILE A 197 15.74 -12.78 -17.57
CA ILE A 197 17.17 -12.57 -17.34
C ILE A 197 17.98 -13.87 -17.21
N GLY A 198 17.33 -15.04 -17.21
CA GLY A 198 18.02 -16.33 -17.02
C GLY A 198 19.12 -16.60 -18.05
N GLY A 199 18.89 -16.24 -19.32
CA GLY A 199 19.89 -16.33 -20.37
C GLY A 199 21.11 -15.42 -20.09
N LEU A 200 20.88 -14.20 -19.68
CA LEU A 200 21.94 -13.24 -19.31
C LEU A 200 22.71 -13.70 -18.06
N ALA A 201 22.01 -14.20 -17.04
CA ALA A 201 22.63 -14.74 -15.83
C ALA A 201 23.52 -15.96 -16.14
N LYS A 202 23.07 -16.87 -17.00
CA LYS A 202 23.86 -18.02 -17.46
C LYS A 202 25.11 -17.57 -18.20
N SER A 203 24.99 -16.57 -19.08
CA SER A 203 26.12 -16.00 -19.82
C SER A 203 27.11 -15.32 -18.87
N ALA A 204 26.64 -14.51 -17.93
CA ALA A 204 27.48 -13.85 -16.92
C ALA A 204 28.22 -14.88 -16.05
N THR A 205 27.57 -15.93 -15.62
CA THR A 205 28.18 -17.02 -14.84
C THR A 205 29.28 -17.74 -15.67
N SER A 206 29.02 -18.01 -16.96
CA SER A 206 30.00 -18.63 -17.84
C SER A 206 31.23 -17.76 -18.04
N LEU A 207 31.03 -16.45 -18.26
CA LEU A 207 32.14 -15.48 -18.38
C LEU A 207 32.95 -15.36 -17.09
N LEU A 208 32.28 -15.32 -15.95
CA LEU A 208 32.94 -15.28 -14.64
C LEU A 208 33.79 -16.52 -14.41
N ARG A 209 33.27 -17.72 -14.72
CA ARG A 209 34.04 -18.97 -14.65
C ARG A 209 35.27 -18.92 -15.54
N GLN A 210 35.16 -18.49 -16.81
CA GLN A 210 36.28 -18.36 -17.72
C GLN A 210 37.34 -17.37 -17.22
N LEU A 211 36.94 -16.25 -16.62
CA LEU A 211 37.86 -15.27 -16.01
C LEU A 211 38.58 -15.84 -14.80
N VAL A 212 37.86 -16.57 -13.93
CA VAL A 212 38.45 -17.25 -12.75
C VAL A 212 39.40 -18.35 -13.19
N ASP A 213 39.02 -19.18 -14.17
CA ASP A 213 39.88 -20.25 -14.71
C ASP A 213 41.13 -19.68 -15.35
N ALA A 214 41.01 -18.64 -16.19
CA ALA A 214 42.14 -17.96 -16.78
C ALA A 214 43.08 -17.36 -15.72
N GLY A 215 42.52 -16.72 -14.67
CA GLY A 215 43.29 -16.18 -13.54
C GLY A 215 44.00 -17.28 -12.74
N THR A 216 43.35 -18.40 -12.52
CA THR A 216 43.93 -19.56 -11.83
C THR A 216 45.07 -20.17 -12.63
N LEU A 217 44.87 -20.41 -13.92
CA LEU A 217 45.91 -20.96 -14.81
C LEU A 217 47.09 -19.99 -15.01
N SER A 218 46.84 -18.69 -15.04
CA SER A 218 47.88 -17.66 -15.12
C SER A 218 48.71 -17.58 -13.84
N ASN A 219 48.07 -17.68 -12.66
CA ASN A 219 48.78 -17.63 -11.38
C ASN A 219 49.45 -18.93 -10.97
N LEU A 220 48.92 -20.07 -11.43
CA LEU A 220 49.45 -21.41 -11.20
C LEU A 220 49.75 -22.09 -12.55
N PRO A 221 50.72 -21.59 -13.31
CA PRO A 221 50.98 -22.13 -14.64
C PRO A 221 51.53 -23.55 -14.58
N GLY A 222 50.84 -24.45 -15.28
CA GLY A 222 51.37 -25.76 -15.56
C GLY A 222 52.56 -25.68 -16.52
N GLY A 223 53.45 -26.68 -16.50
CA GLY A 223 54.59 -26.75 -17.35
C GLY A 223 54.85 -28.14 -17.95
N LEU A 224 55.65 -28.18 -18.95
CA LEU A 224 56.17 -29.41 -19.53
C LEU A 224 57.60 -29.63 -19.06
N LYS A 225 57.90 -30.83 -18.57
CA LYS A 225 59.28 -31.24 -18.24
C LYS A 225 59.74 -32.33 -19.20
N THR A 226 61.01 -32.26 -19.55
CA THR A 226 61.61 -33.34 -20.38
C THR A 226 61.66 -34.64 -19.59
N ARG A 227 61.55 -35.77 -20.32
CA ARG A 227 61.45 -37.12 -19.72
C ARG A 227 62.81 -37.55 -19.09
N GLY A 228 63.61 -36.92 -18.61
CA GLY A 228 64.84 -37.26 -17.87
C GLY A 228 65.07 -36.39 -16.66
N LEU A 229 64.25 -35.35 -16.50
CA LEU A 229 64.33 -34.45 -15.37
C LEU A 229 63.73 -35.15 -14.14
N ARG A 230 64.51 -35.34 -13.08
CA ARG A 230 64.07 -35.91 -11.78
C ARG A 230 64.06 -34.82 -10.78
N ILE A 231 62.90 -34.61 -10.17
CA ILE A 231 62.72 -33.69 -9.05
C ILE A 231 62.50 -34.53 -7.82
N LYS A 232 63.28 -34.30 -6.76
CA LYS A 232 63.12 -35.02 -5.49
C LYS A 232 61.81 -34.58 -4.84
N GLY A 233 60.89 -35.52 -4.56
CA GLY A 233 59.59 -35.20 -4.02
C GLY A 233 58.54 -34.72 -5.06
N ASP A 234 58.63 -35.18 -6.31
CA ASP A 234 57.72 -34.82 -7.43
C ASP A 234 56.25 -35.18 -7.18
N ASP A 235 55.97 -36.09 -6.25
CA ASP A 235 54.62 -36.54 -5.88
C ASP A 235 53.91 -35.63 -4.89
N THR A 236 54.59 -34.60 -4.37
CA THR A 236 54.03 -33.70 -3.38
C THR A 236 54.04 -32.26 -3.87
N PRO A 237 53.00 -31.43 -3.55
CA PRO A 237 52.99 -30.02 -3.86
C PRO A 237 54.18 -29.28 -3.22
N ILE A 238 54.78 -28.32 -3.93
CA ILE A 238 55.83 -27.45 -3.41
C ILE A 238 55.21 -26.42 -2.47
N MET A 239 55.74 -26.35 -1.23
CA MET A 239 55.29 -25.33 -0.25
C MET A 239 55.93 -23.97 -0.56
N PRO A 240 55.28 -22.86 -0.23
CA PRO A 240 55.88 -21.52 -0.38
C PRO A 240 57.22 -21.43 0.39
N GLY A 241 58.32 -21.08 -0.30
CA GLY A 241 59.65 -21.00 0.28
C GLY A 241 60.45 -22.31 0.31
N GLU A 242 59.94 -23.40 -0.25
CA GLU A 242 60.62 -24.69 -0.33
C GLU A 242 61.55 -24.72 -1.56
N PHE A 243 62.78 -25.25 -1.37
CA PHE A 243 63.73 -25.56 -2.46
C PHE A 243 63.86 -27.06 -2.61
N ARG A 244 63.82 -27.56 -3.86
CA ARG A 244 63.94 -28.98 -4.17
C ARG A 244 65.14 -29.27 -5.03
N ASP A 245 65.85 -30.34 -4.75
CA ASP A 245 66.95 -30.83 -5.58
C ASP A 245 66.43 -31.38 -6.89
N VAL A 246 67.07 -30.99 -8.01
CA VAL A 246 66.68 -31.42 -9.36
C VAL A 246 67.90 -31.98 -10.07
N ASP A 247 67.80 -33.22 -10.56
CA ASP A 247 68.78 -33.83 -11.43
C ASP A 247 68.48 -33.48 -12.91
N VAL A 248 69.34 -32.73 -13.52
CA VAL A 248 69.17 -32.22 -14.88
C VAL A 248 70.10 -32.97 -15.89
N PRO A 249 69.56 -33.76 -16.78
CA PRO A 249 70.36 -34.31 -17.85
C PRO A 249 70.70 -33.23 -18.89
N GLY A 250 71.94 -32.72 -18.88
CA GLY A 250 72.37 -31.74 -19.87
C GLY A 250 72.60 -30.32 -19.40
N GLY A 251 72.62 -30.08 -18.10
CA GLY A 251 73.26 -28.90 -17.47
C GLY A 251 72.48 -27.66 -17.21
N VAL A 252 71.32 -27.37 -17.85
CA VAL A 252 70.53 -26.14 -17.59
C VAL A 252 69.09 -26.51 -17.32
N ILE A 253 68.56 -26.16 -16.13
CA ILE A 253 67.16 -26.39 -15.71
C ILE A 253 66.19 -25.74 -16.69
N ARG A 254 66.52 -24.54 -17.15
CA ARG A 254 65.65 -23.72 -18.01
C ARG A 254 65.30 -24.37 -19.34
N ASP A 255 66.23 -25.19 -19.92
CA ASP A 255 65.98 -25.84 -21.17
C ASP A 255 65.17 -27.13 -21.03
N ASN A 256 65.00 -27.62 -19.83
CA ASN A 256 64.31 -28.85 -19.50
C ASN A 256 62.88 -28.64 -18.93
N ILE A 257 62.50 -27.40 -18.65
CA ILE A 257 61.16 -27.01 -18.14
C ILE A 257 60.65 -25.87 -18.99
N THR A 258 59.48 -26.03 -19.59
CA THR A 258 58.78 -24.99 -20.34
C THR A 258 57.43 -24.79 -19.71
N PHE A 259 57.14 -23.58 -19.28
CA PHE A 259 55.79 -23.25 -18.80
C PHE A 259 54.85 -23.12 -19.99
N LEU A 260 53.64 -23.61 -19.85
CA LEU A 260 52.58 -23.41 -20.83
C LEU A 260 52.20 -21.90 -20.86
N PRO A 261 52.13 -21.32 -22.08
CA PRO A 261 51.83 -19.90 -22.23
C PRO A 261 50.35 -19.61 -21.98
N TYR A 262 49.95 -19.64 -20.73
CA TYR A 262 48.57 -19.22 -20.37
C TYR A 262 48.47 -17.70 -20.50
N LYS A 263 47.36 -17.26 -21.10
CA LYS A 263 47.05 -15.84 -21.21
C LYS A 263 46.43 -15.33 -19.93
N GLU A 264 46.74 -14.09 -19.57
CA GLU A 264 46.08 -13.39 -18.50
C GLU A 264 44.57 -13.25 -18.76
N PRO A 265 43.74 -13.08 -17.71
CA PRO A 265 42.30 -12.81 -17.85
C PRO A 265 42.05 -11.65 -18.80
N SER A 266 41.16 -11.84 -19.77
CA SER A 266 40.91 -10.85 -20.82
C SER A 266 40.09 -9.67 -20.26
N ASN A 267 40.60 -8.45 -20.41
CA ASN A 267 39.85 -7.23 -20.06
C ASN A 267 38.59 -7.06 -20.91
N VAL A 268 38.57 -7.59 -22.14
CA VAL A 268 37.37 -7.59 -23.01
C VAL A 268 36.27 -8.47 -22.41
N LEU A 269 36.62 -9.65 -21.89
CA LEU A 269 35.64 -10.52 -21.22
C LEU A 269 35.13 -9.88 -19.92
N TYR A 270 35.99 -9.19 -19.18
CA TYR A 270 35.59 -8.46 -17.98
C TYR A 270 34.63 -7.31 -18.31
N SER A 271 34.91 -6.51 -19.33
CA SER A 271 34.01 -5.44 -19.80
C SER A 271 32.69 -6.02 -20.32
N LEU A 272 32.72 -7.14 -21.05
CA LEU A 272 31.51 -7.82 -21.51
C LEU A 272 30.65 -8.31 -20.35
N LEU A 273 31.28 -8.88 -19.31
CA LEU A 273 30.60 -9.27 -18.10
C LEU A 273 29.87 -8.07 -17.45
N GLY A 274 30.55 -6.92 -17.35
CA GLY A 274 29.95 -5.69 -16.86
C GLY A 274 28.73 -5.24 -17.66
N THR A 275 28.84 -5.28 -18.98
CA THR A 275 27.73 -4.94 -19.90
C THR A 275 26.53 -5.89 -19.72
N ILE A 276 26.78 -7.21 -19.65
CA ILE A 276 25.71 -8.21 -19.46
C ILE A 276 25.01 -8.02 -18.11
N VAL A 277 25.75 -7.71 -17.05
CA VAL A 277 25.18 -7.43 -15.72
C VAL A 277 24.31 -6.17 -15.75
N GLU A 278 24.77 -5.11 -16.42
CA GLU A 278 24.00 -3.86 -16.56
C GLU A 278 22.72 -4.08 -17.38
N GLU A 279 22.81 -4.79 -18.51
CA GLU A 279 21.61 -5.13 -19.30
C GLU A 279 20.64 -6.03 -18.50
N GLY A 280 21.15 -6.98 -17.73
CA GLY A 280 20.33 -7.80 -16.84
C GLY A 280 19.57 -6.97 -15.81
N ARG A 281 20.22 -5.98 -15.20
CA ARG A 281 19.58 -5.04 -14.26
C ARG A 281 18.48 -4.22 -14.93
N ARG A 282 18.71 -3.73 -16.15
CA ARG A 282 17.72 -3.00 -16.93
C ARG A 282 16.49 -3.85 -17.24
N PHE A 283 16.69 -5.10 -17.68
CA PHE A 283 15.60 -6.03 -17.97
C PHE A 283 14.79 -6.41 -16.73
N ALA A 284 15.43 -6.56 -15.58
CA ALA A 284 14.74 -6.86 -14.34
C ALA A 284 13.88 -5.69 -13.84
N SER A 285 13.92 -4.54 -14.52
CA SER A 285 13.28 -3.30 -14.06
C SER A 285 13.64 -2.94 -12.61
N MET A 286 14.71 -3.54 -12.12
CA MET A 286 15.37 -3.07 -10.93
C MET A 286 16.07 -1.77 -11.35
N ALA A 287 15.27 -0.73 -11.60
CA ALA A 287 15.78 0.60 -11.63
C ALA A 287 16.49 0.75 -10.30
N ASP A 288 17.80 0.71 -10.36
CA ASP A 288 18.65 1.18 -9.31
C ASP A 288 18.13 2.59 -9.04
N LEU A 289 17.28 2.69 -8.06
CA LEU A 289 17.01 3.97 -7.43
C LEU A 289 18.34 4.32 -6.77
N LYS A 290 19.26 4.83 -7.59
CA LYS A 290 20.51 5.43 -7.12
C LYS A 290 20.11 6.71 -6.39
N ILE A 291 19.49 6.50 -5.23
CA ILE A 291 19.21 7.56 -4.26
C ILE A 291 20.55 8.22 -3.86
N ASP A 292 21.63 7.45 -3.88
CA ASP A 292 23.00 7.95 -3.63
C ASP A 292 23.53 8.92 -4.73
N ASP A 293 23.09 8.80 -5.97
CA ASP A 293 23.45 9.75 -7.05
C ASP A 293 22.56 11.01 -7.06
N MET A 294 21.51 11.05 -6.25
CA MET A 294 20.69 12.24 -6.08
C MET A 294 21.47 13.26 -5.26
N ARG A 295 21.77 14.41 -5.88
CA ARG A 295 22.33 15.56 -5.16
C ARG A 295 21.46 15.85 -3.95
N GLN A 296 22.07 15.99 -2.78
CA GLN A 296 21.40 16.32 -1.51
C GLN A 296 20.51 17.58 -1.61
N ASP A 297 20.72 18.40 -2.62
CA ASP A 297 19.98 19.64 -2.88
C ASP A 297 18.86 19.51 -3.94
N ALA A 298 18.48 18.30 -4.36
CA ALA A 298 17.40 18.14 -5.33
C ALA A 298 16.05 18.59 -4.72
N PRO A 299 15.25 19.44 -5.43
CA PRO A 299 13.93 19.83 -4.95
C PRO A 299 13.07 18.60 -4.69
N VAL A 300 12.34 18.58 -3.57
CA VAL A 300 11.49 17.46 -3.13
C VAL A 300 10.55 16.99 -4.24
N GLY A 301 10.02 17.92 -5.04
CA GLY A 301 9.15 17.60 -6.18
C GLY A 301 9.83 16.81 -7.29
N THR A 302 11.11 17.07 -7.57
CA THR A 302 11.89 16.33 -8.57
C THR A 302 12.16 14.91 -8.10
N THR A 303 12.52 14.75 -6.82
CA THR A 303 12.73 13.44 -6.19
C THR A 303 11.47 12.59 -6.23
N LEU A 304 10.32 13.18 -5.92
CA LEU A 304 9.02 12.51 -5.99
C LEU A 304 8.65 12.09 -7.42
N ALA A 305 8.87 12.95 -8.41
CA ALA A 305 8.58 12.63 -9.81
C ALA A 305 9.45 11.48 -10.34
N ILE A 306 10.72 11.41 -9.92
CA ILE A 306 11.63 10.30 -10.27
C ILE A 306 11.19 9.02 -9.58
N LEU A 307 10.83 9.06 -8.30
CA LEU A 307 10.28 7.94 -7.56
C LEU A 307 8.98 7.43 -8.20
N GLU A 308 8.07 8.31 -8.52
CA GLU A 308 6.81 7.96 -9.19
C GLU A 308 7.06 7.27 -10.55
N ARG A 309 8.00 7.79 -11.34
CA ARG A 309 8.37 7.17 -12.61
C ARG A 309 8.99 5.79 -12.44
N ALA A 310 9.86 5.62 -11.45
CA ALA A 310 10.49 4.34 -11.13
C ALA A 310 9.48 3.30 -10.63
N MET A 311 8.50 3.73 -9.84
CA MET A 311 7.44 2.86 -9.30
C MET A 311 6.37 2.49 -10.34
N LYS A 312 6.31 3.14 -11.50
CA LYS A 312 5.27 2.92 -12.50
C LYS A 312 5.19 1.47 -13.02
N VAL A 313 6.32 0.81 -13.21
CA VAL A 313 6.38 -0.61 -13.62
C VAL A 313 5.91 -1.52 -12.48
N GLN A 314 6.34 -1.22 -11.26
CA GLN A 314 5.94 -1.99 -10.07
C GLN A 314 4.45 -1.82 -9.75
N SER A 315 3.88 -0.63 -9.98
CA SER A 315 2.45 -0.39 -9.80
C SER A 315 1.59 -1.24 -10.75
N ALA A 316 2.06 -1.50 -11.98
CA ALA A 316 1.37 -2.39 -12.91
C ALA A 316 1.38 -3.85 -12.47
N ILE A 317 2.47 -4.32 -11.84
CA ILE A 317 2.55 -5.66 -11.25
C ILE A 317 1.64 -5.74 -10.03
N GLN A 318 1.69 -4.74 -9.17
CA GLN A 318 0.84 -4.64 -7.98
C GLN A 318 -0.64 -4.63 -8.36
N ALA A 319 -1.04 -3.91 -9.39
CA ALA A 319 -2.43 -3.88 -9.87
C ALA A 319 -2.93 -5.28 -10.30
N ARG A 320 -2.07 -6.10 -10.93
CA ARG A 320 -2.41 -7.50 -11.27
C ARG A 320 -2.57 -8.35 -10.01
N ILE A 321 -1.63 -8.24 -9.06
CA ILE A 321 -1.72 -8.95 -7.77
C ILE A 321 -3.02 -8.56 -7.05
N HIS A 322 -3.40 -7.28 -7.06
CA HIS A 322 -4.65 -6.79 -6.48
C HIS A 322 -5.89 -7.35 -7.19
N ALA A 323 -5.85 -7.47 -8.51
CA ALA A 323 -6.95 -8.10 -9.24
C ALA A 323 -7.13 -9.58 -8.84
N SER A 324 -6.04 -10.31 -8.67
CA SER A 324 -6.07 -11.70 -8.18
C SER A 324 -6.50 -11.77 -6.71
N LEU A 325 -6.02 -10.87 -5.84
CA LEU A 325 -6.48 -10.76 -4.45
C LEU A 325 -7.99 -10.50 -4.35
N LYS A 326 -8.54 -9.68 -5.25
CA LYS A 326 -9.98 -9.43 -5.31
C LYS A 326 -10.75 -10.72 -5.60
N LYS A 327 -10.26 -11.55 -6.53
CA LYS A 327 -10.85 -12.88 -6.82
C LYS A 327 -10.75 -13.78 -5.58
N GLU A 328 -9.60 -13.84 -4.93
CA GLU A 328 -9.38 -14.63 -3.71
C GLU A 328 -10.34 -14.21 -2.59
N PHE A 329 -10.49 -12.92 -2.36
CA PHE A 329 -11.40 -12.41 -1.32
C PHE A 329 -12.86 -12.68 -1.62
N LYS A 330 -13.27 -12.71 -2.90
CA LYS A 330 -14.62 -13.16 -3.29
C LYS A 330 -14.86 -14.62 -2.93
N ILE A 331 -13.90 -15.50 -3.23
CA ILE A 331 -13.98 -16.91 -2.87
C ILE A 331 -14.03 -17.07 -1.35
N LEU A 332 -13.18 -16.38 -0.61
CA LEU A 332 -13.17 -16.39 0.85
C LEU A 332 -14.48 -15.87 1.44
N ALA A 333 -15.04 -14.80 0.89
CA ALA A 333 -16.33 -14.26 1.35
C ALA A 333 -17.45 -15.30 1.21
N ARG A 334 -17.51 -16.02 0.07
CA ARG A 334 -18.44 -17.11 -0.15
C ARG A 334 -18.23 -18.23 0.87
N ILE A 335 -16.99 -18.68 1.07
CA ILE A 335 -16.68 -19.75 2.04
C ILE A 335 -17.06 -19.34 3.45
N ILE A 336 -16.80 -18.10 3.86
CA ILE A 336 -17.19 -17.58 5.17
C ILE A 336 -18.71 -17.56 5.29
N ARG A 337 -19.45 -17.17 4.27
CA ARG A 337 -20.92 -17.21 4.25
C ARG A 337 -21.44 -18.63 4.46
N ASP A 338 -20.92 -19.59 3.70
CA ASP A 338 -21.50 -20.93 3.59
C ASP A 338 -21.10 -21.85 4.74
N TYR A 339 -19.89 -21.71 5.28
CA TYR A 339 -19.31 -22.67 6.22
C TYR A 339 -19.09 -22.15 7.64
N THR A 340 -19.24 -20.85 7.91
CA THR A 340 -19.11 -20.37 9.28
C THR A 340 -20.45 -20.27 9.99
N ASP A 341 -20.47 -20.36 11.33
CA ASP A 341 -21.67 -20.34 12.15
C ASP A 341 -22.51 -19.05 11.92
N PRO A 342 -23.83 -19.14 11.76
CA PRO A 342 -24.70 -17.95 11.70
C PRO A 342 -24.56 -17.00 12.89
N ALA A 343 -24.27 -17.50 14.07
CA ALA A 343 -24.04 -16.72 15.29
C ALA A 343 -22.57 -16.30 15.47
N TYR A 344 -21.94 -15.79 14.43
CA TYR A 344 -20.55 -15.37 14.49
C TYR A 344 -20.39 -14.11 15.38
N PRO A 345 -19.66 -14.18 16.51
CA PRO A 345 -19.44 -13.04 17.37
C PRO A 345 -18.39 -12.09 16.74
N TYR A 346 -18.83 -11.04 16.10
CA TYR A 346 -17.94 -9.90 15.90
C TYR A 346 -18.54 -8.69 16.61
N GLU A 347 -17.67 -7.91 17.24
CA GLU A 347 -18.02 -6.73 18.00
C GLU A 347 -18.66 -5.66 17.10
N THR A 348 -19.92 -5.79 16.82
CA THR A 348 -20.74 -4.70 16.35
C THR A 348 -21.94 -4.60 17.27
N GLU A 349 -22.31 -3.40 17.65
CA GLU A 349 -23.49 -3.08 18.46
C GLU A 349 -24.81 -3.51 17.83
N VAL A 350 -24.79 -4.25 16.72
CA VAL A 350 -25.93 -4.66 15.92
C VAL A 350 -26.10 -6.17 15.96
N ASP A 351 -27.35 -6.63 16.13
CA ASP A 351 -27.82 -7.99 16.29
C ASP A 351 -27.10 -9.07 15.48
N ALA A 352 -26.76 -10.19 16.12
CA ALA A 352 -26.06 -11.35 15.59
C ALA A 352 -26.72 -12.06 14.37
N GLN A 353 -27.92 -11.64 13.94
CA GLN A 353 -28.61 -12.20 12.78
C GLN A 353 -28.18 -11.62 11.42
N ILE A 354 -27.28 -10.65 11.41
CA ILE A 354 -26.95 -9.85 10.21
C ILE A 354 -25.92 -10.53 9.32
N LYS A 355 -25.22 -11.55 9.80
CA LYS A 355 -24.08 -12.15 9.12
C LYS A 355 -24.33 -12.65 7.68
N VAL A 356 -25.45 -13.33 7.43
CA VAL A 356 -25.75 -13.86 6.08
C VAL A 356 -26.03 -12.73 5.10
N SER A 357 -26.59 -11.60 5.57
CA SER A 357 -26.82 -10.41 4.75
C SER A 357 -25.54 -9.62 4.46
N ASP A 358 -24.53 -9.69 5.34
CA ASP A 358 -23.25 -8.99 5.17
C ASP A 358 -22.33 -9.62 4.13
N PHE A 359 -22.50 -10.92 3.86
CA PHE A 359 -21.73 -11.69 2.88
C PHE A 359 -22.58 -12.15 1.69
N ASP A 360 -23.61 -11.39 1.34
CA ASP A 360 -24.39 -11.68 0.14
C ASP A 360 -23.60 -11.30 -1.13
N ASP A 361 -24.02 -11.85 -2.28
CA ASP A 361 -23.33 -11.62 -3.55
C ASP A 361 -23.45 -10.17 -4.07
N ARG A 362 -24.18 -9.30 -3.36
CA ARG A 362 -24.30 -7.86 -3.66
C ARG A 362 -23.12 -7.06 -3.12
N VAL A 363 -22.37 -7.60 -2.16
CA VAL A 363 -21.22 -6.94 -1.56
C VAL A 363 -19.95 -7.32 -2.30
N ASP A 364 -19.34 -6.36 -2.96
CA ASP A 364 -18.05 -6.54 -3.63
C ASP A 364 -16.89 -6.30 -2.64
N VAL A 365 -16.09 -7.34 -2.43
CA VAL A 365 -14.91 -7.27 -1.55
C VAL A 365 -13.70 -6.88 -2.39
N SER A 366 -13.12 -5.72 -2.08
CA SER A 366 -11.92 -5.24 -2.77
C SER A 366 -10.78 -5.03 -1.78
N PRO A 367 -9.54 -5.40 -2.13
CA PRO A 367 -8.39 -5.08 -1.31
C PRO A 367 -8.19 -3.56 -1.22
N VAL A 368 -7.99 -3.05 0.00
CA VAL A 368 -7.79 -1.61 0.27
C VAL A 368 -6.32 -1.26 0.13
N SER A 369 -5.76 -1.39 -1.07
CA SER A 369 -4.41 -0.94 -1.35
C SER A 369 -4.40 -0.35 -2.76
N ASP A 370 -4.32 0.95 -2.83
CA ASP A 370 -4.18 1.65 -4.10
C ASP A 370 -2.71 1.56 -4.53
N PRO A 371 -2.39 0.94 -5.68
CA PRO A 371 -1.04 0.92 -6.22
C PRO A 371 -0.52 2.33 -6.56
N ASN A 372 -1.43 3.30 -6.73
CA ASN A 372 -1.11 4.72 -6.85
C ASN A 372 -1.23 5.45 -5.51
N ALA A 373 -1.49 4.73 -4.42
CA ALA A 373 -1.56 5.35 -3.11
C ALA A 373 -0.25 6.09 -2.84
N ALA A 374 -0.39 7.39 -2.72
CA ALA A 374 0.70 8.28 -2.36
C ALA A 374 1.44 7.70 -1.15
N THR A 375 2.76 7.76 -1.16
CA THR A 375 3.56 7.39 0.00
C THR A 375 3.07 8.18 1.21
N MET A 376 3.30 7.68 2.42
CA MET A 376 2.92 8.40 3.65
C MET A 376 3.36 9.87 3.60
N SER A 377 4.56 10.14 3.07
CA SER A 377 5.10 11.49 2.87
C SER A 377 4.28 12.31 1.86
N GLN A 378 3.82 11.72 0.76
CA GLN A 378 2.97 12.41 -0.21
C GLN A 378 1.60 12.72 0.36
N ARG A 379 0.98 11.77 1.09
CA ARG A 379 -0.29 12.01 1.78
C ARG A 379 -0.16 13.13 2.81
N LEU A 380 0.92 13.13 3.58
CA LEU A 380 1.18 14.20 4.54
C LEU A 380 1.27 15.56 3.86
N MET A 381 1.97 15.66 2.71
CA MET A 381 2.03 16.90 1.93
C MET A 381 0.67 17.30 1.35
N GLN A 382 -0.13 16.34 0.88
CA GLN A 382 -1.50 16.61 0.39
C GLN A 382 -2.39 17.16 1.51
N TYR A 383 -2.34 16.57 2.71
CA TYR A 383 -3.08 17.08 3.87
C TYR A 383 -2.57 18.45 4.33
N GLN A 384 -1.25 18.68 4.32
CA GLN A 384 -0.69 20.00 4.62
C GLN A 384 -1.13 21.06 3.60
N ALA A 385 -1.16 20.72 2.31
CA ALA A 385 -1.68 21.61 1.27
C ALA A 385 -3.18 21.87 1.45
N ALA A 386 -3.97 20.84 1.79
CA ALA A 386 -5.39 20.98 2.08
C ALA A 386 -5.63 21.89 3.30
N LEU A 387 -4.85 21.76 4.37
CA LEU A 387 -4.90 22.64 5.54
C LEU A 387 -4.56 24.10 5.21
N GLN A 388 -3.56 24.32 4.33
CA GLN A 388 -3.22 25.68 3.87
C GLN A 388 -4.36 26.31 3.06
N LEU A 389 -5.04 25.54 2.21
CA LEU A 389 -6.22 26.00 1.47
C LEU A 389 -7.40 26.25 2.41
N ALA A 390 -7.63 25.37 3.38
CA ALA A 390 -8.68 25.51 4.37
C ALA A 390 -8.48 26.74 5.29
N ALA A 391 -7.22 27.13 5.56
CA ALA A 391 -6.93 28.36 6.30
C ALA A 391 -7.35 29.63 5.55
N GLN A 392 -7.42 29.58 4.20
CA GLN A 392 -7.87 30.71 3.37
C GLN A 392 -9.40 30.82 3.30
N ALA A 393 -10.12 29.72 3.41
CA ALA A 393 -11.57 29.65 3.31
C ALA A 393 -12.15 28.60 4.28
N PRO A 394 -12.08 28.82 5.58
CA PRO A 394 -12.43 27.82 6.60
C PRO A 394 -13.89 27.35 6.55
N GLY A 395 -14.80 28.19 6.06
CA GLY A 395 -16.23 27.82 5.93
C GLY A 395 -16.56 26.82 4.81
N LEU A 396 -15.59 26.45 3.97
CA LEU A 396 -15.78 25.46 2.90
C LEU A 396 -15.29 24.05 3.29
N TYR A 397 -14.58 23.91 4.40
CA TYR A 397 -13.91 22.67 4.81
C TYR A 397 -14.36 22.21 6.18
N ASP A 398 -14.54 20.91 6.34
CA ASP A 398 -14.67 20.28 7.65
C ASP A 398 -13.26 20.15 8.28
N LEU A 399 -12.86 21.15 9.03
CA LEU A 399 -11.54 21.21 9.68
C LEU A 399 -11.35 20.10 10.73
N PRO A 400 -12.33 19.76 11.59
CA PRO A 400 -12.23 18.65 12.53
C PRO A 400 -11.93 17.32 11.82
N LEU A 401 -12.65 17.00 10.75
CA LEU A 401 -12.44 15.80 9.95
C LEU A 401 -11.06 15.78 9.33
N LEU A 402 -10.63 16.90 8.74
CA LEU A 402 -9.32 17.01 8.10
C LEU A 402 -8.17 16.82 9.10
N HIS A 403 -8.31 17.39 10.31
CA HIS A 403 -7.32 17.21 11.39
C HIS A 403 -7.29 15.77 11.90
N ARG A 404 -8.43 15.10 12.08
CA ARG A 404 -8.48 13.68 12.48
C ARG A 404 -7.78 12.80 11.47
N GLN A 405 -8.12 12.93 10.19
CA GLN A 405 -7.48 12.16 9.12
C GLN A 405 -5.97 12.39 9.05
N MET A 406 -5.50 13.61 9.32
CA MET A 406 -4.07 13.90 9.38
C MET A 406 -3.40 13.23 10.58
N MET A 407 -4.04 13.24 11.76
CA MET A 407 -3.53 12.58 12.96
C MET A 407 -3.47 11.06 12.80
N GLU A 408 -4.49 10.45 12.22
CA GLU A 408 -4.51 9.03 11.88
C GLU A 408 -3.38 8.67 10.92
N LEU A 409 -3.15 9.51 9.90
CA LEU A 409 -2.07 9.30 8.93
C LEU A 409 -0.69 9.34 9.60
N ILE A 410 -0.49 10.20 10.60
CA ILE A 410 0.77 10.31 11.36
C ILE A 410 0.90 9.13 12.35
N GLY A 411 -0.17 8.35 12.56
CA GLY A 411 -0.18 7.21 13.46
C GLY A 411 -0.48 7.57 14.92
N ILE A 412 -1.13 8.70 15.15
CA ILE A 412 -1.57 9.10 16.49
C ILE A 412 -2.85 8.31 16.84
N PRO A 413 -2.82 7.43 17.84
CA PRO A 413 -4.00 6.66 18.23
C PRO A 413 -5.07 7.56 18.87
N ASN A 414 -6.34 7.22 18.69
CA ASN A 414 -7.49 7.93 19.24
C ASN A 414 -7.63 9.39 18.76
N ALA A 415 -7.44 9.61 17.47
CA ALA A 415 -7.61 10.93 16.84
C ALA A 415 -9.01 11.53 17.14
N ASP A 416 -10.05 10.70 17.22
CA ASP A 416 -11.42 11.07 17.56
C ASP A 416 -11.54 11.70 18.96
N LYS A 417 -10.73 11.23 19.93
CA LYS A 417 -10.74 11.82 21.29
C LYS A 417 -9.98 13.13 21.36
N ILE A 418 -9.02 13.35 20.45
CA ILE A 418 -8.22 14.58 20.39
C ILE A 418 -9.00 15.68 19.68
N VAL A 419 -9.68 15.32 18.60
CA VAL A 419 -10.54 16.21 17.81
C VAL A 419 -11.92 15.57 17.74
N PRO A 420 -12.80 15.80 18.73
CA PRO A 420 -14.16 15.25 18.73
C PRO A 420 -14.94 15.82 17.54
N SER A 421 -15.87 15.04 16.97
CA SER A 421 -16.80 15.52 15.97
C SER A 421 -17.92 16.33 16.63
N GLU A 422 -18.49 17.24 15.86
CA GLU A 422 -19.67 17.97 16.33
C GLU A 422 -20.88 17.04 16.56
N ASP A 423 -20.92 15.90 15.89
CA ASP A 423 -21.98 14.89 16.01
C ASP A 423 -21.80 13.93 17.20
N ASP A 424 -20.61 13.87 17.81
CA ASP A 424 -20.32 13.00 18.97
C ASP A 424 -20.82 13.60 20.31
N GLY A 425 -21.43 14.77 20.28
CA GLY A 425 -22.02 15.41 21.46
C GLY A 425 -23.29 14.70 21.93
N ALA A 426 -23.22 13.91 23.00
CA ALA A 426 -24.43 13.47 23.69
C ALA A 426 -25.16 14.68 24.31
N PRO A 427 -26.50 14.72 24.27
CA PRO A 427 -27.25 15.79 24.92
C PRO A 427 -26.97 15.81 26.43
N VAL A 428 -26.70 16.97 26.96
CA VAL A 428 -26.30 17.17 28.36
C VAL A 428 -27.33 18.08 29.03
N ASP A 429 -27.41 18.05 30.33
CA ASP A 429 -28.27 18.96 31.07
C ASP A 429 -27.71 20.41 31.05
N PRO A 430 -28.57 21.45 31.18
CA PRO A 430 -28.15 22.83 30.98
C PRO A 430 -27.14 23.33 32.02
N VAL A 431 -27.01 22.66 33.17
CA VAL A 431 -26.04 23.04 34.21
C VAL A 431 -24.64 22.52 33.79
N THR A 432 -24.59 21.30 33.29
CA THR A 432 -23.35 20.70 32.72
C THR A 432 -22.90 21.46 31.47
N GLU A 433 -23.83 21.90 30.61
CA GLU A 433 -23.50 22.76 29.46
C GLU A 433 -22.88 24.09 29.93
N ASN A 434 -23.44 24.71 30.96
CA ASN A 434 -22.83 25.90 31.54
C ASN A 434 -21.41 25.67 32.07
N GLN A 435 -21.14 24.52 32.69
CA GLN A 435 -19.80 24.16 33.13
C GLN A 435 -18.83 23.91 31.92
N ASN A 436 -19.36 23.38 30.84
CA ASN A 436 -18.58 23.18 29.60
C ASN A 436 -18.17 24.53 28.98
N PHE A 437 -19.04 25.57 29.00
CA PHE A 437 -18.65 26.92 28.56
C PHE A 437 -17.53 27.50 29.41
N LEU A 438 -17.59 27.32 30.74
CA LEU A 438 -16.52 27.78 31.62
C LEU A 438 -15.19 27.12 31.33
N THR A 439 -15.20 25.87 30.88
CA THR A 439 -14.00 25.07 30.49
C THR A 439 -13.67 25.10 29.02
N MET A 440 -14.37 25.89 28.20
CA MET A 440 -14.18 26.01 26.72
C MET A 440 -14.35 24.68 25.98
N LYS A 441 -15.22 23.80 26.47
CA LYS A 441 -15.63 22.59 25.75
C LYS A 441 -16.72 22.92 24.75
N PRO A 442 -16.77 22.29 23.57
CA PRO A 442 -17.85 22.49 22.62
C PRO A 442 -19.18 22.00 23.19
N VAL A 443 -20.23 22.76 22.96
CA VAL A 443 -21.62 22.44 23.35
C VAL A 443 -22.50 22.68 22.15
N LYS A 444 -23.48 21.78 21.92
CA LYS A 444 -24.43 21.85 20.81
C LYS A 444 -25.84 21.60 21.32
N ALA A 445 -26.81 22.36 20.84
CA ALA A 445 -28.22 22.14 21.15
C ALA A 445 -28.83 21.05 20.25
N PHE A 446 -29.74 20.24 20.80
CA PHE A 446 -30.42 19.15 20.08
C PHE A 446 -31.93 19.39 20.04
N GLU A 447 -32.58 19.05 18.94
CA GLU A 447 -33.99 19.31 18.64
C GLU A 447 -34.98 18.84 19.73
N TRP A 448 -34.65 17.76 20.45
CA TRP A 448 -35.52 17.16 21.49
C TRP A 448 -35.28 17.68 22.92
N GLN A 449 -34.40 18.66 23.11
CA GLN A 449 -34.16 19.28 24.43
C GLN A 449 -35.30 20.26 24.79
N ASP A 450 -35.53 20.44 26.10
CA ASP A 450 -36.42 21.53 26.59
C ASP A 450 -35.69 22.86 26.44
N HIS A 451 -35.82 23.46 25.25
CA HIS A 451 -35.15 24.71 24.91
C HIS A 451 -35.50 25.86 25.84
N GLN A 452 -36.73 25.91 26.37
CA GLN A 452 -37.15 26.98 27.30
C GLN A 452 -36.44 26.85 28.65
N ALA A 453 -36.29 25.63 29.16
CA ALA A 453 -35.56 25.34 30.39
C ALA A 453 -34.05 25.65 30.23
N HIS A 454 -33.44 25.23 29.12
CA HIS A 454 -32.03 25.53 28.81
C HIS A 454 -31.78 27.03 28.71
N LEU A 455 -32.62 27.77 27.99
CA LEU A 455 -32.51 29.23 27.86
C LEU A 455 -32.58 29.93 29.23
N ASN A 456 -33.47 29.52 30.12
CA ASN A 456 -33.57 30.13 31.45
C ASN A 456 -32.28 29.92 32.27
N VAL A 457 -31.67 28.73 32.20
CA VAL A 457 -30.44 28.42 32.93
C VAL A 457 -29.22 29.13 32.30
N HIS A 458 -29.11 29.19 30.98
CA HIS A 458 -28.04 29.92 30.29
C HIS A 458 -28.13 31.43 30.49
N MET A 459 -29.31 31.99 30.46
CA MET A 459 -29.53 33.41 30.76
C MET A 459 -29.21 33.74 32.21
N THR A 460 -29.45 32.82 33.15
CA THR A 460 -29.08 33.00 34.56
C THR A 460 -27.55 33.08 34.70
N LEU A 461 -26.79 32.18 34.01
CA LEU A 461 -25.33 32.25 33.99
C LEU A 461 -24.83 33.55 33.34
N LYS A 462 -25.41 33.96 32.21
CA LYS A 462 -25.04 35.20 31.54
C LYS A 462 -25.22 36.45 32.43
N ASN A 463 -26.23 36.45 33.27
CA ASN A 463 -26.54 37.55 34.18
C ASN A 463 -25.86 37.43 35.55
N ASP A 464 -25.08 36.37 35.80
CA ASP A 464 -24.33 36.18 37.04
C ASP A 464 -23.19 37.20 37.15
N PRO A 465 -23.14 38.00 38.22
CA PRO A 465 -22.07 38.97 38.45
C PRO A 465 -20.67 38.33 38.50
N GLN A 466 -20.56 37.09 38.97
CA GLN A 466 -19.28 36.38 39.05
C GLN A 466 -18.80 36.00 37.64
N PHE A 467 -19.67 35.48 36.79
CA PHE A 467 -19.37 35.21 35.39
C PHE A 467 -18.99 36.50 34.63
N GLY A 468 -19.71 37.59 34.86
CA GLY A 468 -19.40 38.89 34.27
C GLY A 468 -17.99 39.42 34.67
N GLN A 469 -17.56 39.20 35.91
CA GLN A 469 -16.19 39.53 36.35
C GLN A 469 -15.14 38.61 35.71
N GLU A 470 -15.42 37.32 35.57
CA GLU A 470 -14.52 36.37 34.89
C GLU A 470 -14.33 36.71 33.41
N VAL A 471 -15.41 37.10 32.74
CA VAL A 471 -15.39 37.56 31.34
C VAL A 471 -14.50 38.80 31.16
N GLN A 472 -14.54 39.74 32.10
CA GLN A 472 -13.73 40.97 32.04
C GLN A 472 -12.27 40.74 32.38
N ASN A 473 -11.96 39.82 33.28
CA ASN A 473 -10.64 39.64 33.86
C ASN A 473 -9.80 38.56 33.17
N THR A 474 -10.38 37.69 32.34
CA THR A 474 -9.66 36.61 31.63
C THR A 474 -9.48 36.92 30.17
N GLN A 475 -8.32 36.51 29.64
CA GLN A 475 -7.97 36.67 28.23
C GLN A 475 -8.92 35.92 27.26
N LEU A 476 -9.57 34.86 27.75
CA LEU A 476 -10.58 34.04 27.06
C LEU A 476 -12.02 34.43 27.37
N GLY A 477 -12.25 35.40 28.24
CA GLY A 477 -13.59 35.77 28.68
C GLY A 477 -14.52 36.18 27.54
N GLY A 478 -14.03 36.97 26.59
CA GLY A 478 -14.80 37.35 25.41
C GLY A 478 -15.18 36.14 24.52
N ALA A 479 -14.32 35.13 24.43
CA ALA A 479 -14.61 33.91 23.69
C ALA A 479 -15.64 33.04 24.40
N LYS A 480 -15.58 32.93 25.73
CA LYS A 480 -16.58 32.23 26.55
C LYS A 480 -17.96 32.84 26.41
N LEU A 481 -18.05 34.18 26.45
CA LEU A 481 -19.31 34.88 26.26
C LEU A 481 -19.88 34.70 24.86
N ALA A 482 -19.01 34.78 23.83
CA ALA A 482 -19.42 34.57 22.46
C ALA A 482 -19.93 33.13 22.22
N ALA A 483 -19.27 32.12 22.79
CA ALA A 483 -19.72 30.72 22.73
C ALA A 483 -21.08 30.52 23.41
N LEU A 484 -21.29 31.11 24.62
CA LEU A 484 -22.56 31.07 25.31
C LEU A 484 -23.66 31.77 24.51
N ASP A 485 -23.40 32.93 23.92
CA ASP A 485 -24.37 33.66 23.09
C ASP A 485 -24.71 32.90 21.80
N ALA A 486 -23.76 32.23 21.18
CA ALA A 486 -24.01 31.38 20.04
C ALA A 486 -24.93 30.21 20.38
N HIS A 487 -24.69 29.54 21.49
CA HIS A 487 -25.51 28.42 21.95
C HIS A 487 -26.92 28.85 22.40
N ILE A 488 -27.05 29.97 23.09
CA ILE A 488 -28.34 30.58 23.36
C ILE A 488 -29.11 30.82 22.06
N SER A 489 -28.42 31.25 21.01
CA SER A 489 -29.03 31.49 19.69
C SER A 489 -29.47 30.17 19.01
N GLU A 490 -28.76 29.06 19.22
CA GLU A 490 -29.17 27.73 18.77
C GLU A 490 -30.47 27.28 19.42
N HIS A 491 -30.57 27.38 20.76
CA HIS A 491 -31.82 27.06 21.48
C HIS A 491 -32.98 27.95 21.07
N LEU A 492 -32.75 29.24 20.85
CA LEU A 492 -33.76 30.14 20.32
C LEU A 492 -34.20 29.72 18.91
N GLY A 493 -33.26 29.28 18.06
CA GLY A 493 -33.55 28.78 16.74
C GLY A 493 -34.49 27.56 16.76
N PHE A 494 -34.20 26.59 17.62
CA PHE A 494 -35.06 25.41 17.78
C PHE A 494 -36.44 25.77 18.38
N LEU A 495 -36.51 26.70 19.34
CA LEU A 495 -37.77 27.16 19.92
C LEU A 495 -38.63 27.88 18.87
N PHE A 496 -38.04 28.72 18.02
CA PHE A 496 -38.75 29.34 16.93
C PHE A 496 -39.22 28.33 15.89
N ARG A 497 -38.38 27.33 15.61
CA ARG A 497 -38.75 26.24 14.70
C ARG A 497 -39.98 25.49 15.20
N SER A 498 -40.00 25.12 16.48
CA SER A 498 -41.13 24.44 17.11
C SER A 498 -42.41 25.30 17.09
N GLN A 499 -42.30 26.62 17.30
CA GLN A 499 -43.43 27.53 17.18
C GLN A 499 -43.98 27.63 15.77
N ILE A 500 -43.10 27.67 14.79
CA ILE A 500 -43.46 27.68 13.36
C ILE A 500 -44.14 26.37 12.96
N GLU A 501 -43.64 25.21 13.43
CA GLU A 501 -44.26 23.90 13.20
C GLU A 501 -45.67 23.82 13.80
N GLU A 502 -45.88 24.41 15.00
CA GLU A 502 -47.20 24.50 15.63
C GLU A 502 -48.16 25.40 14.83
N GLU A 503 -47.68 26.54 14.31
CA GLU A 503 -48.48 27.45 13.47
C GLU A 503 -48.77 26.89 12.06
N LEU A 504 -47.83 26.11 11.50
CA LEU A 504 -47.98 25.46 10.19
C LEU A 504 -48.84 24.20 10.25
N GLY A 505 -48.92 23.55 11.43
CA GLY A 505 -49.60 22.28 11.63
C GLY A 505 -48.93 21.09 10.94
N ALA A 506 -47.67 21.23 10.54
CA ALA A 506 -46.85 20.18 9.91
C ALA A 506 -45.37 20.32 10.34
N PRO A 507 -44.67 19.20 10.55
CA PRO A 507 -43.24 19.25 10.86
C PRO A 507 -42.41 19.78 9.68
N LEU A 508 -41.41 20.59 9.99
CA LEU A 508 -40.45 21.09 9.03
C LEU A 508 -39.42 19.97 8.67
N PRO A 509 -38.91 19.92 7.44
CA PRO A 509 -37.85 19.01 7.08
C PRO A 509 -36.60 19.17 7.96
N PRO A 510 -35.75 18.15 8.15
CA PRO A 510 -34.51 18.27 8.90
C PRO A 510 -33.64 19.46 8.44
N MET A 511 -32.86 20.03 9.37
CA MET A 511 -31.94 21.12 9.02
C MET A 511 -30.95 20.69 7.96
N GLY A 512 -30.90 21.45 6.85
CA GLY A 512 -30.00 21.16 5.72
C GLY A 512 -30.68 20.56 4.49
N GLU A 513 -31.92 20.13 4.58
CA GLU A 513 -32.70 19.71 3.41
C GLU A 513 -33.42 20.91 2.75
N PRO A 514 -33.55 20.91 1.41
CA PRO A 514 -34.26 21.99 0.71
C PRO A 514 -35.75 21.99 1.06
N LEU A 515 -36.24 23.14 1.50
CA LEU A 515 -37.65 23.35 1.82
C LEU A 515 -38.53 23.36 0.56
N PRO A 516 -39.73 22.76 0.59
CA PRO A 516 -40.73 22.95 -0.46
C PRO A 516 -41.07 24.44 -0.61
N ALA A 517 -41.23 24.92 -1.84
CA ALA A 517 -41.37 26.33 -2.17
C ALA A 517 -42.55 27.04 -1.47
N ASP A 518 -43.63 26.29 -1.17
CA ASP A 518 -44.80 26.83 -0.45
C ASP A 518 -44.52 27.02 1.04
N ILE A 519 -43.72 26.14 1.63
CA ILE A 519 -43.31 26.21 3.04
C ILE A 519 -42.26 27.31 3.22
N GLU A 520 -41.30 27.42 2.29
CA GLU A 520 -40.27 28.47 2.28
C GLU A 520 -40.91 29.87 2.29
N LYS A 521 -41.91 30.11 1.45
CA LYS A 521 -42.57 31.39 1.33
C LYS A 521 -43.30 31.78 2.61
N ARG A 522 -44.02 30.85 3.24
CA ARG A 522 -44.69 31.06 4.53
C ARG A 522 -43.71 31.30 5.67
N LEU A 523 -42.67 30.48 5.72
CA LEU A 523 -41.59 30.61 6.70
C LEU A 523 -40.89 31.97 6.58
N SER A 524 -40.55 32.41 5.38
CA SER A 524 -39.93 33.71 5.15
C SER A 524 -40.78 34.88 5.63
N THR A 525 -42.10 34.78 5.47
CA THR A 525 -43.02 35.79 5.97
C THR A 525 -43.05 35.83 7.51
N LEU A 526 -43.18 34.67 8.17
CA LEU A 526 -43.21 34.56 9.62
C LEU A 526 -41.88 34.99 10.26
N VAL A 527 -40.76 34.57 9.70
CA VAL A 527 -39.42 34.96 10.17
C VAL A 527 -39.21 36.48 9.98
N SER A 528 -39.71 37.08 8.91
CA SER A 528 -39.64 38.52 8.66
C SER A 528 -40.44 39.31 9.73
N GLU A 529 -41.62 38.83 10.08
CA GLU A 529 -42.45 39.45 11.14
C GLU A 529 -41.78 39.31 12.52
N ALA A 530 -41.27 38.12 12.88
CA ALA A 530 -40.54 37.89 14.11
C ALA A 530 -39.24 38.71 14.19
N ALA A 531 -38.47 38.79 13.10
CA ALA A 531 -37.25 39.60 13.04
C ALA A 531 -37.55 41.11 13.21
N SER A 532 -38.65 41.61 12.63
CA SER A 532 -39.07 43.01 12.80
C SER A 532 -39.44 43.34 14.25
N GLN A 533 -40.12 42.42 14.96
CA GLN A 533 -40.44 42.56 16.39
C GLN A 533 -39.20 42.52 17.28
N LEU A 534 -38.23 41.63 16.98
CA LEU A 534 -36.96 41.53 17.71
C LEU A 534 -36.06 42.76 17.50
N LEU A 535 -35.97 43.26 16.26
CA LEU A 535 -35.24 44.48 15.93
C LEU A 535 -35.84 45.69 16.63
N GLY A 536 -37.19 45.79 16.69
CA GLY A 536 -37.88 46.84 17.40
C GLY A 536 -37.62 46.82 18.94
N LYS A 537 -37.63 45.63 19.55
CA LYS A 537 -37.24 45.46 20.97
C LYS A 537 -35.76 45.75 21.24
N LYS A 538 -34.87 45.33 20.37
CA LYS A 538 -33.43 45.60 20.48
C LYS A 538 -33.09 47.08 20.29
N GLN A 539 -33.78 47.79 19.41
CA GLN A 539 -33.62 49.23 19.25
C GLN A 539 -34.09 49.99 20.47
N GLN A 540 -35.22 49.61 21.06
CA GLN A 540 -35.69 50.20 22.33
C GLN A 540 -34.76 49.92 23.51
N GLN A 541 -34.18 48.73 23.61
CA GLN A 541 -33.18 48.43 24.63
C GLN A 541 -31.88 49.21 24.43
N GLN A 542 -31.37 49.27 23.21
CA GLN A 542 -30.15 50.04 22.89
C GLN A 542 -30.35 51.56 23.11
N GLU A 543 -31.52 52.06 22.88
CA GLU A 543 -31.84 53.47 23.15
C GLU A 543 -31.95 53.77 24.64
N MET A 544 -32.49 52.85 25.43
CA MET A 544 -32.46 52.94 26.88
C MET A 544 -31.05 52.81 27.48
N GLU A 545 -30.26 51.88 26.98
CA GLU A 545 -28.83 51.74 27.36
C GLU A 545 -27.99 52.95 26.96
N ARG A 546 -28.25 53.53 25.80
CA ARG A 546 -27.60 54.76 25.35
C ARG A 546 -27.91 55.96 26.24
N ILE A 547 -29.16 56.07 26.69
CA ILE A 547 -29.58 57.11 27.62
C ILE A 547 -28.95 56.88 29.02
N GLN A 548 -28.80 55.65 29.47
CA GLN A 548 -28.10 55.32 30.71
C GLN A 548 -26.58 55.52 30.63
N GLN A 549 -25.94 55.18 29.48
CA GLN A 549 -24.51 55.38 29.27
C GLN A 549 -24.12 56.85 29.09
N GLN A 550 -25.00 57.71 28.58
CA GLN A 550 -24.76 59.15 28.50
C GLN A 550 -24.76 59.87 29.86
N GLN A 551 -25.21 59.20 30.92
CA GLN A 551 -25.23 59.77 32.28
C GLN A 551 -24.08 59.31 33.20
N GLN A 552 -23.22 58.44 32.79
CA GLN A 552 -22.11 57.94 33.62
C GLN A 552 -20.79 57.87 32.84
N ASP A 553 -19.82 58.70 33.25
CA ASP A 553 -18.40 58.52 33.30
C ASP A 553 -17.46 59.15 32.22
N PRO A 554 -16.72 60.20 32.60
CA PRO A 554 -15.63 60.73 31.78
C PRO A 554 -14.37 59.83 31.72
N ILE A 555 -14.32 58.76 32.55
CA ILE A 555 -13.17 57.84 32.60
C ILE A 555 -13.21 56.83 31.42
N ILE A 556 -14.36 56.52 30.89
CA ILE A 556 -14.52 55.58 29.75
C ILE A 556 -13.99 56.22 28.44
N GLN A 557 -14.16 57.56 28.29
CA GLN A 557 -13.63 58.24 27.10
C GLN A 557 -12.08 58.25 27.07
N GLN A 558 -11.43 58.27 28.19
CA GLN A 558 -9.97 58.16 28.24
C GLN A 558 -9.46 56.73 27.92
N ARG A 559 -10.17 55.69 28.38
CA ARG A 559 -9.82 54.31 28.02
C ARG A 559 -10.08 54.00 26.55
N GLN A 560 -11.15 54.55 25.96
CA GLN A 560 -11.43 54.37 24.55
C GLN A 560 -10.34 54.98 23.68
N GLN A 561 -9.83 56.18 24.06
CA GLN A 561 -8.69 56.80 23.39
C GLN A 561 -7.39 55.96 23.50
N GLU A 562 -7.14 55.32 24.65
CA GLU A 562 -6.00 54.40 24.81
C GLU A 562 -6.14 53.13 23.96
N ILE A 563 -7.35 52.59 23.81
CA ILE A 563 -7.62 51.40 22.97
C ILE A 563 -7.44 51.76 21.51
N ASP A 564 -7.91 52.92 21.07
CA ASP A 564 -7.72 53.39 19.70
C ASP A 564 -6.24 53.65 19.34
N ILE A 565 -5.48 54.16 20.29
CA ILE A 565 -4.02 54.36 20.13
C ILE A 565 -3.32 52.97 20.03
N ARG A 566 -3.66 52.00 20.86
CA ARG A 566 -3.12 50.64 20.78
C ARG A 566 -3.53 49.93 19.49
N ALA A 567 -4.78 50.09 19.03
CA ALA A 567 -5.21 49.55 17.77
C ALA A 567 -4.42 50.13 16.57
N ALA A 568 -4.15 51.45 16.61
CA ALA A 568 -3.31 52.11 15.60
C ALA A 568 -1.85 51.63 15.65
N GLU A 569 -1.31 51.30 16.82
CA GLU A 569 0.04 50.73 16.98
C GLU A 569 0.11 49.30 16.43
N VAL A 570 -0.92 48.47 16.65
CA VAL A 570 -1.00 47.12 16.10
C VAL A 570 -1.12 47.15 14.58
N GLN A 571 -1.93 48.05 14.02
CA GLN A 571 -1.99 48.23 12.56
C GLN A 571 -0.65 48.70 11.95
N ARG A 572 0.08 49.59 12.64
CA ARG A 572 1.42 50.00 12.20
C ARG A 572 2.43 48.85 12.23
N LYS A 573 2.35 47.98 13.25
CA LYS A 573 3.20 46.77 13.32
C LYS A 573 2.86 45.81 12.20
N GLN A 574 1.57 45.54 11.93
CA GLN A 574 1.16 44.68 10.84
C GLN A 574 1.59 45.20 9.47
N MET A 575 1.50 46.54 9.23
CA MET A 575 2.04 47.13 7.99
C MET A 575 3.55 47.01 7.88
N ALA A 576 4.29 47.19 9.01
CA ALA A 576 5.73 47.02 9.02
C ALA A 576 6.18 45.58 8.76
N ASP A 577 5.43 44.61 9.27
CA ASP A 577 5.66 43.17 9.01
C ASP A 577 5.29 42.78 7.57
N GLN A 578 4.24 43.35 7.00
CA GLN A 578 3.94 43.19 5.58
C GLN A 578 5.01 43.79 4.68
N GLN A 579 5.56 44.97 5.02
CA GLN A 579 6.65 45.56 4.27
C GLN A 579 7.93 44.72 4.37
N LYS A 580 8.21 44.12 5.55
CA LYS A 580 9.34 43.17 5.70
C LYS A 580 9.18 41.93 4.84
N MET A 581 8.00 41.35 4.82
CA MET A 581 7.71 40.19 3.98
C MET A 581 7.84 40.53 2.48
N GLN A 582 7.36 41.70 2.04
CA GLN A 582 7.53 42.12 0.66
C GLN A 582 9.01 42.33 0.31
N LEU A 583 9.81 42.86 1.24
CA LEU A 583 11.25 43.06 1.04
C LEU A 583 12.02 41.72 1.00
N GLU A 584 11.61 40.74 1.79
CA GLU A 584 12.17 39.39 1.72
C GLU A 584 11.78 38.68 0.41
N GLN A 585 10.54 38.81 -0.04
CA GLN A 585 10.13 38.30 -1.35
C GLN A 585 10.91 38.94 -2.50
N GLN A 586 11.17 40.26 -2.44
CA GLN A 586 12.01 40.95 -3.43
C GLN A 586 13.47 40.45 -3.38
N LYS A 587 14.01 40.19 -2.19
CA LYS A 587 15.37 39.63 -2.05
C LYS A 587 15.44 38.19 -2.57
N LEU A 588 14.38 37.39 -2.37
CA LEU A 588 14.29 36.03 -2.89
C LEU A 588 14.17 36.02 -4.43
N ALA A 589 13.37 36.92 -4.99
CA ALA A 589 13.25 37.09 -6.43
C ALA A 589 14.56 37.54 -7.09
N ALA A 590 15.30 38.48 -6.43
CA ALA A 590 16.61 38.91 -6.89
C ALA A 590 17.66 37.80 -6.80
N LYS A 591 17.56 36.91 -5.78
CA LYS A 591 18.45 35.76 -5.65
C LYS A 591 18.18 34.73 -6.74
N VAL A 592 16.89 34.43 -7.06
CA VAL A 592 16.51 33.55 -8.16
C VAL A 592 16.97 34.08 -9.52
N GLN A 593 16.88 35.41 -9.75
CA GLN A 593 17.42 36.03 -10.95
C GLN A 593 18.96 35.92 -11.02
N LYS A 594 19.65 36.05 -9.91
CA LYS A 594 21.09 35.86 -9.87
C LYS A 594 21.50 34.43 -10.14
N ASP A 595 20.83 33.46 -9.52
CA ASP A 595 21.12 32.05 -9.73
C ASP A 595 20.81 31.59 -11.17
N SER A 596 19.79 32.21 -11.82
CA SER A 596 19.53 31.96 -13.24
C SER A 596 20.57 32.59 -14.17
N ALA A 597 21.09 33.75 -13.83
CA ALA A 597 22.20 34.38 -14.56
C ALA A 597 23.52 33.60 -14.40
N ASP A 598 23.80 33.09 -13.19
CA ASP A 598 24.99 32.27 -12.93
C ASP A 598 24.91 30.90 -13.66
N THR A 599 23.71 30.34 -13.82
CA THR A 599 23.49 29.12 -14.65
C THR A 599 23.64 29.40 -16.14
N GLN A 600 23.22 30.56 -16.65
CA GLN A 600 23.48 30.97 -18.03
C GLN A 600 24.96 31.15 -18.31
N ILE A 601 25.69 31.81 -17.41
CA ILE A 601 27.14 32.01 -17.52
C ILE A 601 27.90 30.68 -17.45
N ALA A 602 27.43 29.72 -16.64
CA ALA A 602 28.00 28.37 -16.59
C ALA A 602 27.76 27.59 -17.90
N ALA A 603 26.57 27.73 -18.50
CA ALA A 603 26.25 27.12 -19.80
C ALA A 603 27.08 27.72 -20.95
N GLU A 604 27.28 29.06 -20.95
CA GLU A 604 28.17 29.73 -21.92
C GLU A 604 29.64 29.31 -21.76
N ARG A 605 30.11 29.08 -20.55
CA ARG A 605 31.47 28.56 -20.30
C ARG A 605 31.65 27.13 -20.82
N LEU A 606 30.63 26.26 -20.65
CA LEU A 606 30.67 24.91 -21.18
C LEU A 606 30.69 24.90 -22.71
N ALA A 607 29.90 25.77 -23.36
CA ALA A 607 29.92 25.91 -24.81
C ALA A 607 31.28 26.43 -25.35
N LEU A 608 31.93 27.35 -24.62
CA LEU A 608 33.25 27.85 -24.94
C LEU A 608 34.34 26.79 -24.75
N ASP A 609 34.21 25.91 -23.76
CA ASP A 609 35.15 24.80 -23.55
C ASP A 609 34.99 23.69 -24.61
N GLU A 610 33.78 23.44 -25.11
CA GLU A 610 33.54 22.55 -26.25
C GLU A 610 34.17 23.11 -27.53
N ASP A 611 33.98 24.39 -27.85
CA ASP A 611 34.61 25.04 -29.02
C ASP A 611 36.15 25.02 -28.94
N VAL A 612 36.72 25.17 -27.77
CA VAL A 612 38.16 25.09 -27.55
C VAL A 612 38.70 23.66 -27.68
N GLN A 613 37.90 22.65 -27.33
CA GLN A 613 38.27 21.25 -27.56
C GLN A 613 38.13 20.84 -29.02
N GLU A 614 37.12 21.33 -29.74
CA GLU A 614 36.98 21.11 -31.18
C GLU A 614 38.12 21.73 -31.97
N GLN A 615 38.52 22.99 -31.66
CA GLN A 615 39.69 23.65 -32.25
C GLN A 615 41.01 22.94 -31.94
N LYS A 616 41.13 22.29 -30.77
CA LYS A 616 42.34 21.47 -30.46
C LYS A 616 42.38 20.18 -31.27
N LEU A 617 41.24 19.54 -31.49
CA LEU A 617 41.16 18.36 -32.34
C LEU A 617 41.46 18.67 -33.79
N ASP A 618 40.95 19.79 -34.34
CA ASP A 618 41.28 20.27 -35.69
C ASP A 618 42.75 20.60 -35.86
N LEU A 619 43.38 21.12 -34.81
CA LEU A 619 44.81 21.44 -34.83
C LEU A 619 45.70 20.16 -34.76
N GLU A 620 45.25 19.13 -34.06
CA GLU A 620 45.88 17.80 -34.01
C GLU A 620 45.73 17.06 -35.32
N GLU A 621 44.56 17.11 -35.97
CA GLU A 621 44.33 16.57 -37.29
C GLU A 621 45.16 17.25 -38.36
N ALA A 622 45.28 18.57 -38.28
CA ALA A 622 46.15 19.37 -39.16
C ALA A 622 47.64 19.03 -38.98
N LYS A 623 48.06 18.74 -37.75
CA LYS A 623 49.45 18.27 -37.48
C LYS A 623 49.70 16.87 -38.01
N LEU A 624 48.75 15.93 -37.85
CA LEU A 624 48.83 14.57 -38.38
C LEU A 624 48.87 14.55 -39.92
N THR A 625 48.19 15.50 -40.57
CA THR A 625 48.26 15.64 -42.04
C THR A 625 49.54 16.26 -42.53
N LEU A 626 50.23 17.12 -41.76
CA LEU A 626 51.53 17.66 -42.09
C LEU A 626 52.65 16.62 -41.91
N ASP A 627 52.60 15.79 -40.85
CA ASP A 627 53.56 14.71 -40.59
C ASP A 627 53.43 13.54 -41.60
N ALA A 628 52.35 13.45 -42.36
CA ALA A 628 52.15 12.46 -43.41
C ALA A 628 52.65 12.93 -44.81
N MET A 629 53.10 14.19 -44.90
CA MET A 629 53.62 14.78 -46.17
C MET A 629 55.13 15.01 -46.19
N ASP A 630 55.84 14.74 -45.07
CA ASP A 630 57.29 14.54 -45.03
C ASP A 630 57.63 13.03 -44.93
#